data_9e15fb76e070acaa7f76090d7e7326d6
#
_entry.id   9e15fb76e070acaa7f76090d7e7326d6
#
_cell.length_a   1.000
_cell.length_b   1.000
_cell.length_c   1.000
_cell.angle_alpha   90.00
_cell.angle_beta   90.00
_cell.angle_gamma   90.00
#
_symmetry.space_group_name_H-M   'P 1'
#
loop_
_entity.id
_entity.type
_entity.pdbx_description
1 polymer ?
#
loop_
_entity_poly.entity_id
_entity_poly.type
_entity_poly.pdbx_seq_one_letter_code
_entity_poly.pdbx_strand_id
1 'polypeptide(L)' 'MLTPAELVWLIAAVAKGDEAAFERLYAATRAKLFGVVLRILRRQDLAEEVIQEAYVKIWKSAGQFNPALFQILT' A
#
# COMPACT_ATOMS: atom_id res chain seq x y z
N MET A 1 -10.81 -2.75 10.12
CA MET A 1 -10.48 -3.37 8.84
C MET A 1 -11.06 -2.56 7.70
N LEU A 2 -10.28 -2.30 6.66
CA LEU A 2 -10.77 -1.51 5.53
C LEU A 2 -11.69 -2.34 4.66
N THR A 3 -12.80 -1.72 4.21
CA THR A 3 -13.62 -2.30 3.16
C THR A 3 -12.92 -2.14 1.82
N PRO A 4 -13.25 -2.94 0.80
CA PRO A 4 -12.69 -2.75 -0.53
C PRO A 4 -12.90 -1.34 -1.09
N ALA A 5 -14.06 -0.74 -0.83
CA ALA A 5 -14.35 0.63 -1.27
C ALA A 5 -13.43 1.65 -0.61
N GLU A 6 -13.20 1.51 0.71
CA GLU A 6 -12.29 2.39 1.43
C GLU A 6 -10.85 2.23 0.94
N LEU A 7 -10.44 1.00 0.65
CA LEU A 7 -9.10 0.73 0.13
C LEU A 7 -8.88 1.42 -1.22
N VAL A 8 -9.83 1.30 -2.13
CA VAL A 8 -9.76 1.97 -3.43
C VAL A 8 -9.69 3.48 -3.27
N TRP A 9 -10.49 4.04 -2.37
CA TRP A 9 -10.49 5.47 -2.11
C TRP A 9 -9.16 5.95 -1.55
N LEU A 10 -8.57 5.19 -0.62
CA LEU A 10 -7.27 5.52 -0.05
C LEU A 10 -6.15 5.45 -1.11
N ILE A 11 -6.19 4.44 -1.96
CA ILE A 11 -5.20 4.31 -3.04
C ILE A 11 -5.31 5.49 -4.01
N ALA A 12 -6.53 5.90 -4.34
CA ALA A 12 -6.74 7.06 -5.21
C ALA A 12 -6.20 8.35 -4.57
N ALA A 13 -6.40 8.52 -3.26
CA ALA A 13 -5.87 9.67 -2.54
C ALA A 13 -4.34 9.65 -2.48
N VAL A 14 -3.75 8.48 -2.25
CA VAL A 14 -2.29 8.32 -2.25
C VAL A 14 -1.72 8.68 -3.63
N ALA A 15 -2.41 8.30 -4.70
CA ALA A 15 -2.01 8.63 -6.07
C ALA A 15 -1.96 10.15 -6.31
N LYS A 16 -2.73 10.91 -5.55
CA LYS A 16 -2.74 12.38 -5.62
C LYS A 16 -1.69 13.02 -4.70
N GLY A 17 -0.89 12.20 -4.02
CA GLY A 17 0.14 12.69 -3.11
C GLY A 17 -0.34 12.98 -1.69
N ASP A 18 -1.48 12.43 -1.28
CA ASP A 18 -2.02 12.63 0.06
C ASP A 18 -1.27 11.76 1.07
N GLU A 19 -0.39 12.39 1.85
CA GLU A 19 0.42 11.70 2.84
C GLU A 19 -0.43 11.12 3.97
N ALA A 20 -1.49 11.81 4.37
CA ALA A 20 -2.38 11.30 5.43
C ALA A 20 -3.09 10.03 4.99
N ALA A 21 -3.50 9.96 3.73
CA ALA A 21 -4.10 8.75 3.17
C ALA A 21 -3.10 7.61 3.14
N PHE A 22 -1.84 7.88 2.79
CA PHE A 22 -0.78 6.88 2.81
C PHE A 22 -0.53 6.35 4.22
N GLU A 23 -0.48 7.23 5.21
CA GLU A 23 -0.32 6.81 6.60
C GLU A 23 -1.48 5.93 7.08
N ARG A 24 -2.70 6.25 6.68
CA ARG A 24 -3.86 5.43 7.01
C ARG A 24 -3.79 4.05 6.35
N LEU A 25 -3.41 4.01 5.09
CA LEU A 25 -3.23 2.76 4.36
C LEU A 25 -2.16 1.90 5.03
N TYR A 26 -1.02 2.51 5.36
CA TYR A 26 0.08 1.85 6.02
C TYR A 26 -0.35 1.27 7.37
N ALA A 27 -0.99 2.09 8.22
CA ALA A 27 -1.42 1.66 9.54
C ALA A 27 -2.46 0.54 9.48
N ALA A 28 -3.36 0.58 8.48
CA ALA A 28 -4.43 -0.39 8.34
C ALA A 28 -3.95 -1.74 7.81
N THR A 29 -2.87 -1.77 7.03
CA THR A 29 -2.45 -2.98 6.31
C THR A 29 -1.12 -3.55 6.80
N ARG A 30 -0.31 -2.77 7.51
CA ARG A 30 1.05 -3.17 7.89
C ARG A 30 1.10 -4.47 8.67
N ALA A 31 0.31 -4.59 9.73
CA ALA A 31 0.36 -5.75 10.60
C ALA A 31 0.01 -7.03 9.86
N LYS A 32 -1.00 -6.97 9.01
CA LYS A 32 -1.45 -8.12 8.24
C LYS A 32 -0.40 -8.52 7.20
N LEU A 33 0.14 -7.58 6.47
CA LEU A 33 1.18 -7.84 5.48
C LEU A 33 2.46 -8.35 6.13
N PHE A 34 2.85 -7.76 7.26
CA PHE A 34 4.01 -8.21 8.01
C PHE A 34 3.84 -9.67 8.44
N GLY A 35 2.67 -10.03 8.94
CA GLY A 35 2.40 -11.41 9.35
C GLY A 35 2.50 -12.39 8.19
N VAL A 36 2.01 -12.03 7.01
CA VAL A 36 2.11 -12.88 5.82
C VAL A 36 3.56 -13.03 5.38
N VAL A 37 4.29 -11.93 5.29
CA VAL A 37 5.70 -11.95 4.85
C VAL A 37 6.57 -12.70 5.84
N LEU A 38 6.34 -12.49 7.14
CA LEU A 38 7.08 -13.18 8.19
C LEU A 38 6.85 -14.70 8.13
N ARG A 39 5.62 -15.11 7.83
CA ARG A 39 5.29 -16.53 7.69
C ARG A 39 6.07 -17.16 6.54
N ILE A 40 6.29 -16.43 5.47
CA ILE A 40 7.02 -16.92 4.29
C ILE A 40 8.53 -16.90 4.54
N LEU A 41 9.07 -15.78 5.01
CA LEU A 41 10.51 -15.60 5.17
C LEU A 41 11.05 -16.17 6.47
N ARG A 42 10.23 -16.22 7.52
CA ARG A 42 10.58 -16.72 8.86
C ARG A 42 11.74 -15.97 9.52
N ARG A 43 12.00 -14.74 9.05
CA ARG A 43 13.00 -13.85 9.62
C ARG A 43 12.42 -12.47 9.76
N GLN A 44 12.41 -11.95 10.98
CA GLN A 44 11.79 -10.67 11.29
C GLN A 44 12.50 -9.50 10.61
N ASP A 45 13.85 -9.54 10.60
CA ASP A 45 14.65 -8.49 9.97
C ASP A 45 14.37 -8.37 8.48
N LEU A 46 14.32 -9.51 7.78
CA LEU A 46 14.03 -9.52 6.35
C LEU A 46 12.57 -9.11 6.06
N ALA A 47 11.63 -9.54 6.91
CA ALA A 47 10.23 -9.17 6.76
C ALA A 47 10.04 -7.67 6.87
N GLU A 48 10.69 -7.01 7.84
CA GLU A 48 10.63 -5.57 7.99
C GLU A 48 11.21 -4.84 6.78
N GLU A 49 12.33 -5.31 6.27
CA GLU A 49 12.97 -4.71 5.10
C GLU A 49 12.08 -4.82 3.86
N VAL A 50 11.48 -5.99 3.63
CA VAL A 50 10.57 -6.20 2.49
C VAL A 50 9.35 -5.31 2.60
N ILE A 51 8.78 -5.19 3.80
CA ILE A 51 7.61 -4.35 4.02
C ILE A 51 7.94 -2.87 3.76
N GLN A 52 9.07 -2.39 4.25
CA GLN A 52 9.48 -1.01 4.01
C GLN A 52 9.65 -0.73 2.52
N GLU A 53 10.34 -1.61 1.81
CA GLU A 53 10.52 -1.47 0.36
C GLU A 53 9.20 -1.49 -0.39
N ALA A 54 8.29 -2.37 0.02
CA ALA A 54 6.98 -2.47 -0.60
C ALA A 54 6.20 -1.16 -0.49
N TYR A 55 6.19 -0.54 0.70
CA TYR A 55 5.49 0.72 0.90
C TYR A 55 6.15 1.89 0.18
N VAL A 56 7.48 1.91 0.11
CA VAL A 56 8.19 2.93 -0.69
C VAL A 56 7.80 2.81 -2.16
N LYS A 57 7.75 1.60 -2.68
CA LYS A 57 7.32 1.37 -4.06
C LYS A 57 5.87 1.74 -4.29
N ILE A 58 5.00 1.45 -3.35
CA ILE A 58 3.58 1.85 -3.42
C ILE A 58 3.48 3.38 -3.51
N TRP A 59 4.22 4.10 -2.66
CA TRP A 59 4.19 5.55 -2.67
C TRP A 59 4.66 6.11 -4.01
N LYS A 60 5.78 5.62 -4.52
CA LYS A 60 6.34 6.07 -5.79
C LYS A 60 5.45 5.71 -6.97
N SER A 61 4.93 4.49 -6.99
CA SER A 61 4.07 4.01 -8.07
C SER A 61 2.72 4.71 -8.08
N ALA A 62 2.16 4.98 -6.89
CA ALA A 62 0.90 5.69 -6.79
C ALA A 62 1.00 7.09 -7.38
N GLY A 63 2.14 7.77 -7.17
CA GLY A 63 2.38 9.08 -7.76
C GLY A 63 2.42 9.07 -9.28
N GLN A 64 2.69 7.91 -9.87
CA GLN A 64 2.70 7.71 -11.33
C GLN A 64 1.37 7.19 -11.85
N PHE A 65 0.47 6.82 -10.96
CA PHE A 65 -0.82 6.26 -11.34
C PHE A 65 -1.68 7.33 -12.00
N ASN A 66 -2.14 7.04 -13.22
CA ASN A 66 -3.00 7.96 -13.96
C ASN A 66 -4.44 7.47 -13.89
N PRO A 67 -5.33 8.22 -13.22
CA PRO A 67 -6.73 7.82 -13.13
C PRO A 67 -7.43 7.61 -14.48
N ALA A 68 -6.98 8.33 -15.52
CA ALA A 68 -7.54 8.16 -16.85
C ALA A 68 -7.24 6.78 -17.42
N LEU A 69 -6.03 6.26 -17.18
CA LEU A 69 -5.68 4.90 -17.60
C LEU A 69 -6.52 3.86 -16.87
N PHE A 70 -6.76 4.08 -15.59
CA PHE A 70 -7.61 3.18 -14.80
C PHE A 70 -9.03 3.14 -15.38
N GLN A 71 -9.58 4.28 -15.79
CA GLN A 71 -10.90 4.33 -16.40
C GLN A 71 -10.94 3.60 -17.74
N ILE A 72 -9.87 3.67 -18.52
CA ILE A 72 -9.78 2.96 -19.78
C ILE A 72 -9.78 1.44 -19.57
N LEU A 73 -9.12 0.98 -18.50
CA LEU A 73 -9.01 -0.44 -18.21
C LEU A 73 -10.26 -1.02 -17.55
N THR A 74 -11.12 -0.19 -17.00
CA THR A 74 -12.37 -0.62 -16.39
C THR A 74 -13.57 -0.35 -17.28
#